data_fcd6f7f385b59d111078410acb468161
#
_entry.id   fcd6f7f385b59d111078410acb468161
#
_cell.length_a   1.000
_cell.length_b   1.000
_cell.length_c   1.000
_cell.angle_alpha   90.00
_cell.angle_beta   90.00
_cell.angle_gamma   90.00
#
_symmetry.space_group_name_H-M   'P 1'
#
loop_
_entity.id
_entity.type
_entity.pdbx_description
1 polymer ?
#
loop_
_entity_poly.entity_id
_entity_poly.type
_entity_poly.pdbx_seq_one_letter_code
_entity_poly.pdbx_strand_id
1 'polypeptide(L)'
;MLLMLSDKGKYASATENRRFVWAEVVWPLILELNDVAFTLKQYQKKRDEVCSKKNIDIAMTSRGLVSLMQKEILLKEDHLYSIHFRLIPYMRLKANCDYATAIHEVRIK
;
A
#
# COMPACT_ATOMS: atom_id res chain seq x y z
N MET A 1 2.00 -19.61 0.34
CA MET A 1 3.15 -20.13 1.05
C MET A 1 4.10 -19.03 1.43
N LEU A 2 4.18 -18.81 2.70
CA LEU A 2 5.05 -17.74 3.20
C LEU A 2 6.50 -17.97 2.87
N LEU A 3 6.94 -19.21 2.95
CA LEU A 3 8.33 -19.51 2.68
C LEU A 3 8.72 -19.17 1.23
N MET A 4 7.88 -19.55 0.30
CA MET A 4 8.12 -19.21 -1.10
C MET A 4 8.06 -17.71 -1.33
N LEU A 5 7.13 -17.06 -0.67
CA LEU A 5 7.03 -15.61 -0.77
C LEU A 5 8.28 -14.95 -0.21
N SER A 6 8.78 -15.46 0.91
CA SER A 6 10.00 -14.95 1.51
C SER A 6 11.20 -15.14 0.60
N ASP A 7 11.32 -16.29 -0.03
CA ASP A 7 12.39 -16.55 -0.98
C ASP A 7 12.32 -15.62 -2.17
N LYS A 8 11.10 -15.30 -2.60
CA LYS A 8 10.87 -14.42 -3.71
C LYS A 8 10.94 -12.95 -3.34
N GLY A 9 11.04 -12.65 -2.06
CA GLY A 9 10.97 -11.27 -1.57
C GLY A 9 11.91 -10.33 -2.30
N LYS A 10 13.15 -10.76 -2.52
CA LYS A 10 14.13 -9.94 -3.22
C LYS A 10 13.82 -9.79 -4.69
N TYR A 11 13.11 -10.75 -5.25
CA TYR A 11 12.85 -10.81 -6.69
C TYR A 11 11.38 -10.65 -7.02
N ALA A 12 10.58 -10.26 -6.04
CA ALA A 12 9.16 -10.07 -6.27
C ALA A 12 8.94 -9.05 -7.38
N SER A 13 7.96 -9.32 -8.23
CA SER A 13 7.62 -8.41 -9.30
C SER A 13 7.06 -7.10 -8.75
N ALA A 14 7.04 -6.07 -9.58
CA ALA A 14 6.44 -4.80 -9.20
C ALA A 14 4.98 -4.98 -8.81
N THR A 15 4.27 -5.87 -9.50
CA THR A 15 2.86 -6.15 -9.20
C THR A 15 2.70 -6.78 -7.82
N GLU A 16 3.55 -7.74 -7.47
CA GLU A 16 3.48 -8.36 -6.15
C GLU A 16 3.79 -7.35 -5.05
N ASN A 17 4.80 -6.50 -5.28
CA ASN A 17 5.13 -5.42 -4.35
C ASN A 17 3.93 -4.49 -4.14
N ARG A 18 3.30 -4.06 -5.23
CA ARG A 18 2.14 -3.17 -5.15
C ARG A 18 1.01 -3.77 -4.34
N ARG A 19 0.69 -5.02 -4.64
CA ARG A 19 -0.42 -5.71 -3.96
C ARG A 19 -0.16 -5.83 -2.48
N PHE A 20 1.04 -6.23 -2.12
CA PHE A 20 1.40 -6.40 -0.72
C PHE A 20 1.38 -5.06 0.00
N VAL A 21 2.07 -4.07 -0.56
CA VAL A 21 2.17 -2.76 0.09
C VAL A 21 0.79 -2.13 0.24
N TRP A 22 -0.05 -2.23 -0.79
CA TRP A 22 -1.39 -1.67 -0.71
C TRP A 22 -2.24 -2.37 0.34
N ALA A 23 -2.34 -3.70 0.26
CA ALA A 23 -3.27 -4.45 1.10
C ALA A 23 -2.81 -4.56 2.55
N GLU A 24 -1.50 -4.68 2.78
CA GLU A 24 -0.99 -4.98 4.11
C GLU A 24 -0.42 -3.77 4.82
N VAL A 25 -0.02 -2.73 4.12
CA VAL A 25 0.62 -1.56 4.73
C VAL A 25 -0.22 -0.30 4.56
N VAL A 26 -0.46 0.12 3.32
CA VAL A 26 -1.08 1.41 3.06
C VAL A 26 -2.53 1.48 3.49
N TRP A 27 -3.36 0.54 3.02
CA TRP A 27 -4.78 0.60 3.35
C TRP A 27 -5.03 0.45 4.85
N PRO A 28 -4.39 -0.51 5.55
CA PRO A 28 -4.53 -0.55 7.00
C PRO A 28 -4.06 0.72 7.70
N LEU A 29 -2.98 1.34 7.20
CA LEU A 29 -2.49 2.60 7.76
C LEU A 29 -3.54 3.72 7.61
N ILE A 30 -4.12 3.84 6.42
CA ILE A 30 -5.16 4.83 6.14
C ILE A 30 -6.33 4.65 7.12
N LEU A 31 -6.75 3.42 7.33
CA LEU A 31 -7.86 3.14 8.25
C LEU A 31 -7.49 3.45 9.70
N GLU A 32 -6.27 3.13 10.11
CA GLU A 32 -5.80 3.43 11.47
C GLU A 32 -5.73 4.93 11.72
N LEU A 33 -5.22 5.67 10.76
CA LEU A 33 -5.11 7.12 10.88
C LEU A 33 -6.46 7.81 10.72
N ASN A 34 -7.40 7.13 10.12
CA ASN A 34 -8.70 7.71 9.77
C ASN A 34 -8.50 9.00 8.96
N ASP A 35 -7.59 8.95 8.00
CA ASP A 35 -7.20 10.10 7.19
C ASP A 35 -6.84 9.62 5.80
N VAL A 36 -7.04 10.47 4.82
CA VAL A 36 -6.75 10.14 3.41
C VAL A 36 -5.25 10.25 3.10
N ALA A 37 -4.47 10.80 4.01
CA ALA A 37 -3.05 11.07 3.76
C ALA A 37 -2.17 10.59 4.90
N PHE A 38 -0.91 10.36 4.59
CA PHE A 38 0.09 9.93 5.57
C PHE A 38 1.47 10.43 5.16
N THR A 39 2.38 10.46 6.13
CA THR A 39 3.77 10.83 5.87
C THR A 39 4.61 9.60 5.58
N LEU A 40 5.79 9.83 5.00
CA LEU A 40 6.73 8.74 4.78
C LEU A 40 7.09 8.05 6.10
N LYS A 41 7.25 8.82 7.15
CA LYS A 41 7.58 8.28 8.46
C LYS A 41 6.51 7.33 8.98
N GLN A 42 5.24 7.72 8.85
CA GLN A 42 4.12 6.88 9.23
C GLN A 42 4.08 5.59 8.40
N TYR A 43 4.34 5.71 7.11
CA TYR A 43 4.41 4.56 6.22
C TYR A 43 5.53 3.60 6.64
N GLN A 44 6.72 4.14 6.87
CA GLN A 44 7.87 3.30 7.23
C GLN A 44 7.63 2.55 8.54
N LYS A 45 7.03 3.23 9.52
CA LYS A 45 6.71 2.59 10.79
C LYS A 45 5.74 1.45 10.59
N LYS A 46 4.68 1.69 9.82
CA LYS A 46 3.68 0.66 9.56
C LYS A 46 4.27 -0.50 8.78
N ARG A 47 5.07 -0.20 7.75
CA ARG A 47 5.75 -1.22 6.97
C ARG A 47 6.61 -2.12 7.85
N ASP A 48 7.41 -1.50 8.73
CA ASP A 48 8.29 -2.25 9.61
C ASP A 48 7.52 -3.16 10.56
N GLU A 49 6.41 -2.65 11.11
CA GLU A 49 5.54 -3.45 11.98
C GLU A 49 4.97 -4.66 11.24
N VAL A 50 4.46 -4.43 10.04
CA VAL A 50 3.83 -5.50 9.26
C VAL A 50 4.86 -6.55 8.84
N CYS A 51 6.01 -6.11 8.34
CA CYS A 51 7.05 -7.03 7.91
C CYS A 51 7.59 -7.85 9.07
N SER A 52 7.76 -7.23 10.23
CA SER A 52 8.21 -7.93 11.42
C SER A 52 7.19 -8.98 11.86
N LYS A 53 5.93 -8.60 11.90
CA LYS A 53 4.85 -9.48 12.33
C LYS A 53 4.68 -10.68 11.42
N LYS A 54 4.82 -10.47 10.13
CA LYS A 54 4.65 -11.53 9.12
C LYS A 54 5.94 -12.25 8.79
N ASN A 55 7.04 -11.82 9.40
CA ASN A 55 8.36 -12.38 9.13
C ASN A 55 8.70 -12.30 7.63
N ILE A 56 8.49 -11.13 7.06
CA ILE A 56 8.73 -10.87 5.64
C ILE A 56 9.87 -9.86 5.51
N ASP A 57 10.75 -10.09 4.55
CA ASP A 57 11.86 -9.20 4.28
C ASP A 57 11.33 -7.84 3.80
N ILE A 58 11.83 -6.76 4.40
CA ILE A 58 11.46 -5.40 4.01
C ILE A 58 11.75 -5.15 2.53
N ALA A 59 12.74 -5.81 1.97
CA ALA A 59 13.07 -5.69 0.55
C ALA A 59 11.86 -6.00 -0.35
N MET A 60 10.91 -6.79 0.14
CA MET A 60 9.70 -7.11 -0.62
C MET A 60 8.81 -5.90 -0.82
N THR A 61 9.01 -4.85 -0.05
CA THR A 61 8.21 -3.62 -0.17
C THR A 61 8.92 -2.53 -0.96
N SER A 62 10.13 -2.80 -1.43
CA SER A 62 11.02 -1.75 -1.93
C SER A 62 10.46 -0.94 -3.10
N ARG A 63 9.63 -1.53 -3.92
CA ARG A 63 9.06 -0.86 -5.09
C ARG A 63 7.59 -0.50 -4.92
N GLY A 64 6.98 -0.94 -3.82
CA GLY A 64 5.54 -0.85 -3.67
C GLY A 64 5.02 0.57 -3.68
N LEU A 65 5.62 1.43 -2.86
CA LEU A 65 5.13 2.79 -2.74
C LEU A 65 5.23 3.57 -4.05
N VAL A 66 6.41 3.51 -4.68
CA VAL A 66 6.62 4.19 -5.97
C VAL A 66 5.69 3.62 -7.03
N SER A 67 5.52 2.30 -7.02
CA SER A 67 4.67 1.63 -8.00
C SER A 67 3.21 2.04 -7.86
N LEU A 68 2.75 2.22 -6.61
CA LEU A 68 1.38 2.71 -6.37
C LEU A 68 1.21 4.14 -6.89
N MET A 69 2.24 4.97 -6.77
CA MET A 69 2.20 6.31 -7.33
C MET A 69 2.16 6.27 -8.86
N GLN A 70 2.92 5.37 -9.46
CA GLN A 70 2.91 5.21 -10.91
C GLN A 70 1.53 4.77 -11.44
N LYS A 71 0.79 4.03 -10.63
CA LYS A 71 -0.56 3.61 -10.98
C LYS A 71 -1.62 4.63 -10.57
N GLU A 72 -1.20 5.74 -9.99
CA GLU A 72 -2.07 6.83 -9.56
C GLU A 72 -3.04 6.45 -8.45
N ILE A 73 -2.77 5.34 -7.78
CA ILE A 73 -3.54 4.97 -6.57
C ILE A 73 -3.14 5.89 -5.43
N LEU A 74 -1.86 6.25 -5.39
CA LEU A 74 -1.33 7.22 -4.44
C LEU A 74 -0.80 8.43 -5.19
N LEU A 75 -0.96 9.58 -4.56
CA LEU A 75 -0.43 10.85 -5.05
C LEU A 75 0.50 11.40 -3.98
N LYS A 76 1.58 12.03 -4.39
CA LYS A 76 2.49 12.67 -3.45
C LYS A 76 2.48 14.17 -3.67
N GLU A 77 2.26 14.92 -2.60
CA GLU A 77 2.27 16.37 -2.62
C GLU A 77 3.07 16.84 -1.42
N ASP A 78 4.18 17.51 -1.67
CA ASP A 78 5.13 17.90 -0.63
C ASP A 78 5.59 16.68 0.15
N HIS A 79 5.25 16.61 1.43
CA HIS A 79 5.67 15.52 2.30
C HIS A 79 4.57 14.52 2.58
N LEU A 80 3.42 14.68 1.92
CA LEU A 80 2.26 13.82 2.17
C LEU A 80 1.96 12.93 0.98
N TYR A 81 1.62 11.69 1.30
CA TYR A 81 1.07 10.74 0.35
C TYR A 81 -0.41 10.64 0.62
N SER A 82 -1.23 10.71 -0.42
CA SER A 82 -2.68 10.63 -0.26
C SER A 82 -3.26 9.62 -1.24
N ILE A 83 -4.39 9.03 -0.86
CA ILE A 83 -5.08 8.10 -1.74
C ILE A 83 -5.83 8.89 -2.81
N HIS A 84 -6.03 8.24 -3.96
CA HIS A 84 -6.81 8.82 -5.05
C HIS A 84 -8.20 9.16 -4.54
N PHE A 85 -8.77 10.28 -5.02
CA PHE A 85 -10.05 10.76 -4.50
C PHE A 85 -11.18 9.73 -4.64
N ARG A 86 -11.13 8.88 -5.64
CA ARG A 86 -12.16 7.85 -5.84
C ARG A 86 -12.14 6.78 -4.76
N LEU A 87 -11.08 6.71 -3.99
CA LEU A 87 -10.99 5.74 -2.89
C LEU A 87 -11.45 6.31 -1.56
N ILE A 88 -11.69 7.62 -1.50
CA ILE A 88 -12.11 8.26 -0.25
C ILE A 88 -13.41 7.67 0.31
N PRO A 89 -14.45 7.37 -0.51
CA PRO A 89 -15.65 6.76 0.04
C PRO A 89 -15.38 5.43 0.74
N TYR A 90 -14.45 4.62 0.21
CA TYR A 90 -14.08 3.36 0.84
C TYR A 90 -13.47 3.60 2.21
N MET A 91 -12.60 4.61 2.31
CA MET A 91 -11.97 4.96 3.57
C MET A 91 -13.01 5.44 4.58
N ARG A 92 -13.93 6.30 4.16
CA ARG A 92 -14.97 6.84 5.05
C ARG A 92 -15.88 5.75 5.59
N LEU A 93 -16.14 4.73 4.79
CA LEU A 93 -16.98 3.61 5.21
C LEU A 93 -16.16 2.53 5.91
N LYS A 94 -14.85 2.70 5.97
CA LYS A 94 -13.91 1.71 6.51
C LYS A 94 -14.12 0.35 5.84
N ALA A 95 -14.36 0.41 4.55
CA ALA A 95 -14.63 -0.78 3.75
C ALA A 95 -13.34 -1.45 3.35
N ASN A 96 -13.44 -2.71 2.95
CA ASN A 96 -12.30 -3.39 2.35
C ASN A 96 -12.09 -2.82 0.95
N CYS A 97 -10.84 -2.46 0.66
CA CYS A 97 -10.46 -1.94 -0.65
C CYS A 97 -9.16 -2.60 -1.06
N ASP A 98 -9.27 -3.76 -1.71
CA ASP A 98 -8.08 -4.47 -2.15
C ASP A 98 -7.47 -3.80 -3.38
N TYR A 99 -6.33 -4.32 -3.82
CA TYR A 99 -5.61 -3.72 -4.93
C TYR A 99 -6.45 -3.73 -6.21
N ALA A 100 -7.16 -4.82 -6.48
CA ALA A 100 -7.98 -4.92 -7.68
C ALA A 100 -9.08 -3.86 -7.69
N THR A 101 -9.73 -3.67 -6.54
CA THR A 101 -10.76 -2.64 -6.39
C THR A 101 -10.16 -1.25 -6.59
N ALA A 102 -9.00 -0.99 -5.98
CA ALA A 102 -8.35 0.31 -6.11
C ALA A 102 -8.01 0.61 -7.57
N ILE A 103 -7.43 -0.36 -8.28
CA ILE A 103 -7.08 -0.18 -9.69
C ILE A 103 -8.33 0.09 -10.53
N HIS A 104 -9.39 -0.66 -10.27
CA HIS A 104 -10.64 -0.48 -11.01
C HIS A 104 -11.17 0.95 -10.83
N GLU A 105 -11.20 1.42 -9.58
CA GLU A 105 -11.76 2.73 -9.27
C GLU A 105 -10.95 3.87 -9.91
N VAL A 106 -9.63 3.80 -9.84
CA VAL A 106 -8.81 4.90 -10.37
C VAL A 106 -8.79 4.93 -11.89
N ARG A 107 -9.20 3.86 -12.56
CA ARG A 107 -9.28 3.81 -14.02
C ARG A 107 -10.63 4.24 -14.58
N ILE A 108 -11.62 4.42 -13.74
CA ILE A 108 -12.93 4.90 -14.19
C ILE A 108 -12.80 6.35 -14.63
N LYS A 109 -13.31 6.63 -15.82
CA LYS A 109 -13.24 7.98 -16.39
C LYS A 109 -14.59 8.67 -16.38
#